data_abbb8040aae261fb8341d051d30d58f2
#
_entry.id   abbb8040aae261fb8341d051d30d58f2
#
_cell.length_a   1.000
_cell.length_b   1.000
_cell.length_c   1.000
_cell.angle_alpha   90.00
_cell.angle_beta   90.00
_cell.angle_gamma   90.00
#
_symmetry.space_group_name_H-M   'P 1'
#
loop_
_entity.id
_entity.type
_entity.pdbx_description
1 polymer ?
#
loop_
_entity_poly.entity_id
_entity_poly.type
_entity_poly.pdbx_seq_one_letter_code
_entity_poly.pdbx_strand_id
1 'polypeptide(L)'
;MIDSLLELSANLRSRLVKALESGTLGPPYTKAAIASVLGSGSGYSTVQVAAALTSLADRDVSGPAVALVLDVAARSTATVSRPDLVWSGPTAPGIHTRGTRQVYEELIGAAEREVWISTYAYFDGRQAFRSLADRMEAVPDLRVRLLLNIPRRYGDVTPADALIAAFAEKFWNKDWPGPARPDLYYDPRSLELSGGVHGVLHAKAVVVDDAAAFITSANITEAAFDHNIEVGIITRDALLATSLSRHFRLLVDHSLLSPLPGK
;
A
#
# COMPACT_ATOMS: atom_id res chain seq x y z
N MET A 1 12.38 27.07 6.45
CA MET A 1 11.98 28.45 6.10
C MET A 1 10.69 28.47 5.26
N ILE A 2 10.61 27.69 4.18
CA ILE A 2 9.37 27.57 3.39
C ILE A 2 8.33 26.64 4.06
N ASP A 3 8.78 25.82 4.98
CA ASP A 3 7.99 24.80 5.69
C ASP A 3 6.75 25.41 6.37
N SER A 4 6.88 26.59 6.97
CA SER A 4 5.76 27.29 7.61
C SER A 4 4.63 27.70 6.64
N LEU A 5 4.91 27.77 5.32
CA LEU A 5 3.91 28.01 4.28
C LEU A 5 3.25 26.68 3.86
N LEU A 6 4.01 25.59 3.85
CA LEU A 6 3.54 24.25 3.49
C LEU A 6 2.71 23.61 4.61
N GLU A 7 3.00 23.95 5.87
CA GLU A 7 2.28 23.48 7.06
C GLU A 7 0.92 24.15 7.28
N LEU A 8 0.62 25.20 6.54
CA LEU A 8 -0.71 25.83 6.59
C LEU A 8 -1.80 24.82 6.22
N SER A 9 -2.93 24.87 6.94
CA SER A 9 -4.10 24.08 6.57
C SER A 9 -4.55 24.41 5.14
N ALA A 10 -5.25 23.47 4.47
CA ALA A 10 -5.70 23.66 3.10
C ALA A 10 -6.49 24.96 2.88
N ASN A 11 -7.35 25.35 3.85
CA ASN A 11 -8.11 26.58 3.81
C ASN A 11 -7.22 27.82 3.91
N LEU A 12 -6.30 27.85 4.87
CA LEU A 12 -5.38 28.98 5.05
C LEU A 12 -4.44 29.12 3.86
N ARG A 13 -3.95 28.02 3.32
CA ARG A 13 -3.11 28.00 2.12
C ARG A 13 -3.86 28.55 0.90
N SER A 14 -5.11 28.14 0.68
CA SER A 14 -5.95 28.67 -0.41
C SER A 14 -6.17 30.18 -0.28
N ARG A 15 -6.39 30.68 0.94
CA ARG A 15 -6.54 32.13 1.19
C ARG A 15 -5.24 32.89 0.90
N LEU A 16 -4.10 32.33 1.33
CA LEU A 16 -2.78 32.91 1.05
C LEU A 16 -2.49 32.96 -0.45
N VAL A 17 -2.72 31.85 -1.17
CA VAL A 17 -2.52 31.76 -2.63
C VAL A 17 -3.33 32.84 -3.34
N LYS A 18 -4.64 32.95 -3.07
CA LYS A 18 -5.52 33.97 -3.68
C LYS A 18 -5.05 35.40 -3.41
N ALA A 19 -4.58 35.66 -2.18
CA ALA A 19 -4.11 36.99 -1.82
C ALA A 19 -2.79 37.36 -2.51
N LEU A 20 -1.89 36.41 -2.70
CA LEU A 20 -0.64 36.61 -3.43
C LEU A 20 -0.87 36.76 -4.96
N GLU A 21 -1.77 35.97 -5.54
CA GLU A 21 -2.14 36.04 -6.95
C GLU A 21 -2.83 37.38 -7.30
N SER A 22 -3.76 37.82 -6.44
CA SER A 22 -4.48 39.06 -6.67
C SER A 22 -3.68 40.33 -6.34
N GLY A 23 -2.49 40.19 -5.73
CA GLY A 23 -1.71 41.32 -5.24
C GLY A 23 -2.27 41.96 -3.99
N THR A 24 -3.34 41.41 -3.38
CA THR A 24 -3.90 41.92 -2.11
C THR A 24 -2.90 41.78 -0.97
N LEU A 25 -2.00 40.79 -1.08
CA LEU A 25 -0.86 40.59 -0.19
C LEU A 25 0.45 40.70 -1.00
N GLY A 26 1.26 41.70 -0.66
CA GLY A 26 2.56 41.97 -1.28
C GLY A 26 3.56 42.58 -0.31
N PRO A 27 4.83 42.74 -0.72
CA PRO A 27 5.84 43.37 0.11
C PRO A 27 5.46 44.82 0.50
N PRO A 28 5.80 45.22 1.74
CA PRO A 28 6.41 44.46 2.81
C PRO A 28 5.40 43.51 3.50
N TYR A 29 5.80 42.26 3.69
CA TYR A 29 4.97 41.22 4.33
C TYR A 29 4.94 41.42 5.86
N THR A 30 4.01 42.23 6.36
CA THR A 30 3.89 42.50 7.80
C THR A 30 2.99 41.45 8.49
N LYS A 31 3.18 41.30 9.82
CA LYS A 31 2.30 40.41 10.64
C LYS A 31 0.84 40.83 10.52
N ALA A 32 0.55 42.13 10.48
CA ALA A 32 -0.81 42.65 10.34
C ALA A 32 -1.43 42.32 8.98
N ALA A 33 -0.65 42.45 7.89
CA ALA A 33 -1.11 42.08 6.55
C ALA A 33 -1.37 40.55 6.45
N ILE A 34 -0.51 39.72 7.05
CA ILE A 34 -0.74 38.26 7.11
C ILE A 34 -2.01 37.96 7.92
N ALA A 35 -2.19 38.58 9.09
CA ALA A 35 -3.36 38.35 9.93
C ALA A 35 -4.67 38.81 9.25
N SER A 36 -4.65 39.88 8.46
CA SER A 36 -5.83 40.34 7.72
C SER A 36 -6.26 39.34 6.64
N VAL A 37 -5.31 38.63 6.02
CA VAL A 37 -5.58 37.62 5.00
C VAL A 37 -5.96 36.29 5.64
N LEU A 38 -5.21 35.82 6.63
CA LEU A 38 -5.38 34.46 7.19
C LEU A 38 -6.32 34.41 8.40
N GLY A 39 -6.60 35.56 9.04
CA GLY A 39 -7.39 35.65 10.27
C GLY A 39 -6.51 35.50 11.52
N SER A 40 -7.07 35.85 12.69
CA SER A 40 -6.42 35.69 13.98
C SER A 40 -6.82 34.32 14.54
N GLY A 41 -6.04 33.29 14.31
CA GLY A 41 -6.39 31.93 14.74
C GLY A 41 -5.19 31.14 15.31
N SER A 42 -5.49 30.13 16.12
CA SER A 42 -4.54 29.09 16.52
C SER A 42 -4.31 28.12 15.35
N GLY A 43 -3.08 27.83 15.01
CA GLY A 43 -2.75 26.85 13.98
C GLY A 43 -1.69 27.31 12.98
N TYR A 44 -1.22 28.57 13.10
CA TYR A 44 -0.08 29.07 12.32
C TYR A 44 0.56 30.28 13.02
N SER A 45 1.80 30.57 12.67
CA SER A 45 2.52 31.74 13.18
C SER A 45 2.61 32.84 12.11
N THR A 46 1.93 33.97 12.34
CA THR A 46 2.03 35.15 11.46
C THR A 46 3.46 35.64 11.27
N VAL A 47 4.29 35.46 12.32
CA VAL A 47 5.72 35.81 12.30
C VAL A 47 6.49 34.94 11.33
N GLN A 48 6.27 33.64 11.40
CA GLN A 48 6.97 32.68 10.53
C GLN A 48 6.52 32.80 9.08
N VAL A 49 5.22 32.98 8.83
CA VAL A 49 4.68 33.19 7.48
C VAL A 49 5.24 34.48 6.87
N ALA A 50 5.23 35.61 7.64
CA ALA A 50 5.80 36.88 7.19
C ALA A 50 7.30 36.75 6.89
N ALA A 51 8.06 36.13 7.77
CA ALA A 51 9.49 35.91 7.58
C ALA A 51 9.80 35.04 6.34
N ALA A 52 9.01 33.98 6.11
CA ALA A 52 9.16 33.13 4.95
C ALA A 52 8.89 33.91 3.64
N LEU A 53 7.80 34.68 3.57
CA LEU A 53 7.47 35.48 2.39
C LEU A 53 8.49 36.58 2.14
N THR A 54 8.98 37.27 3.20
CA THR A 54 10.03 38.28 3.08
C THR A 54 11.32 37.66 2.55
N SER A 55 11.74 36.51 3.10
CA SER A 55 12.94 35.82 2.62
C SER A 55 12.86 35.34 1.17
N LEU A 56 11.66 35.07 0.67
CA LEU A 56 11.45 34.75 -0.75
C LEU A 56 11.51 36.03 -1.60
N ALA A 57 10.90 37.12 -1.14
CA ALA A 57 10.97 38.41 -1.81
C ALA A 57 12.40 38.95 -1.91
N ASP A 58 13.21 38.78 -0.86
CA ASP A 58 14.65 39.14 -0.84
C ASP A 58 15.51 38.34 -1.86
N ARG A 59 14.94 37.26 -2.41
CA ARG A 59 15.50 36.45 -3.48
C ARG A 59 14.81 36.68 -4.82
N ASP A 60 14.13 37.79 -4.98
CA ASP A 60 13.39 38.15 -6.20
C ASP A 60 12.26 37.17 -6.59
N VAL A 61 11.75 36.38 -5.63
CA VAL A 61 10.60 35.50 -5.88
C VAL A 61 9.31 36.28 -5.68
N SER A 62 8.57 36.49 -6.75
CA SER A 62 7.31 37.27 -6.73
C SER A 62 6.18 36.52 -5.99
N GLY A 63 5.20 37.28 -5.45
CA GLY A 63 4.01 36.71 -4.81
C GLY A 63 3.28 35.69 -5.67
N PRO A 64 2.98 35.94 -6.96
CA PRO A 64 2.40 34.95 -7.86
C PRO A 64 3.25 33.70 -8.05
N ALA A 65 4.59 33.81 -8.06
CA ALA A 65 5.47 32.65 -8.14
C ALA A 65 5.37 31.79 -6.86
N VAL A 66 5.32 32.41 -5.68
CA VAL A 66 5.06 31.71 -4.41
C VAL A 66 3.71 31.02 -4.44
N ALA A 67 2.66 31.70 -4.90
CA ALA A 67 1.31 31.15 -5.04
C ALA A 67 1.30 29.89 -5.92
N LEU A 68 1.95 29.94 -7.08
CA LEU A 68 2.08 28.79 -7.98
C LEU A 68 2.76 27.60 -7.30
N VAL A 69 3.87 27.83 -6.59
CA VAL A 69 4.58 26.75 -5.86
C VAL A 69 3.70 26.14 -4.79
N LEU A 70 2.96 26.95 -4.02
CA LEU A 70 2.03 26.47 -2.99
C LEU A 70 0.87 25.67 -3.58
N ASP A 71 0.34 26.08 -4.74
CA ASP A 71 -0.73 25.36 -5.43
C ASP A 71 -0.23 24.01 -6.00
N VAL A 72 0.94 24.00 -6.62
CA VAL A 72 1.57 22.76 -7.11
C VAL A 72 1.86 21.80 -5.94
N ALA A 73 2.41 22.31 -4.83
CA ALA A 73 2.67 21.49 -3.63
C ALA A 73 1.37 20.95 -3.03
N ALA A 74 0.29 21.75 -3.02
CA ALA A 74 -1.03 21.31 -2.56
C ALA A 74 -1.60 20.17 -3.42
N ARG A 75 -1.50 20.29 -4.74
CA ARG A 75 -1.94 19.24 -5.68
C ARG A 75 -1.12 17.98 -5.52
N SER A 76 0.20 18.10 -5.41
CA SER A 76 1.09 16.93 -5.19
C SER A 76 0.79 16.20 -3.89
N THR A 77 0.48 16.93 -2.80
CA THR A 77 0.11 16.31 -1.52
C THR A 77 -1.32 15.76 -1.48
N ALA A 78 -2.24 16.32 -2.28
CA ALA A 78 -3.62 15.83 -2.38
C ALA A 78 -3.73 14.53 -3.19
N THR A 79 -2.77 14.27 -4.08
CA THR A 79 -2.74 13.05 -4.90
C THR A 79 -2.08 11.87 -4.20
N VAL A 80 -1.29 12.10 -3.15
CA VAL A 80 -0.67 11.02 -2.36
C VAL A 80 -1.57 10.67 -1.19
N SER A 81 -2.33 9.59 -1.33
CA SER A 81 -3.04 8.98 -0.21
C SER A 81 -2.02 8.56 0.84
N ARG A 82 -2.10 9.14 2.05
CA ARG A 82 -1.24 8.71 3.17
C ARG A 82 -1.53 7.25 3.48
N PRO A 83 -0.50 6.41 3.63
CA PRO A 83 -0.73 5.04 4.04
C PRO A 83 -1.23 5.00 5.48
N ASP A 84 -2.18 4.09 5.76
CA ASP A 84 -2.65 3.81 7.11
C ASP A 84 -1.83 2.67 7.72
N LEU A 85 -1.54 2.80 9.02
CA LEU A 85 -0.92 1.73 9.80
C LEU A 85 -1.93 0.60 10.05
N VAL A 86 -1.50 -0.63 9.79
CA VAL A 86 -2.27 -1.84 10.03
C VAL A 86 -1.55 -2.70 11.07
N TRP A 87 -2.31 -3.25 12.01
CA TRP A 87 -1.75 -3.93 13.17
C TRP A 87 -2.58 -5.15 13.56
N SER A 88 -1.92 -6.22 13.98
CA SER A 88 -2.52 -7.32 14.73
C SER A 88 -1.85 -7.44 16.10
N GLY A 89 -2.56 -8.04 17.06
CA GLY A 89 -2.06 -8.26 18.41
C GLY A 89 -2.45 -7.17 19.40
N PRO A 90 -1.78 -7.12 20.57
CA PRO A 90 -2.13 -6.19 21.63
C PRO A 90 -2.04 -4.73 21.17
N THR A 91 -3.02 -3.91 21.57
CA THR A 91 -3.06 -2.47 21.26
C THR A 91 -2.74 -1.64 22.49
N ALA A 92 -2.05 -0.51 22.30
CA ALA A 92 -1.80 0.47 23.34
C ALA A 92 -2.82 1.62 23.27
N PRO A 93 -3.23 2.22 24.41
CA PRO A 93 -4.12 3.37 24.41
C PRO A 93 -3.52 4.55 23.62
N GLY A 94 -4.37 5.24 22.85
CA GLY A 94 -3.99 6.44 22.10
C GLY A 94 -3.36 6.17 20.72
N ILE A 95 -3.24 4.91 20.30
CA ILE A 95 -2.78 4.56 18.95
C ILE A 95 -4.00 4.07 18.14
N HIS A 96 -4.25 4.74 17.01
CA HIS A 96 -5.27 4.32 16.07
C HIS A 96 -4.63 3.49 14.96
N THR A 97 -5.00 2.21 14.91
CA THR A 97 -4.57 1.28 13.87
C THR A 97 -5.78 0.57 13.29
N ARG A 98 -5.64 0.10 12.06
CA ARG A 98 -6.63 -0.77 11.43
C ARG A 98 -6.26 -2.23 11.70
N GLY A 99 -7.25 -3.10 11.87
CA GLY A 99 -7.00 -4.53 12.04
C GLY A 99 -6.58 -5.21 10.73
N THR A 100 -5.62 -6.14 10.80
CA THR A 100 -5.11 -6.87 9.62
C THR A 100 -6.21 -7.63 8.89
N ARG A 101 -7.05 -8.39 9.62
CA ARG A 101 -8.20 -9.10 9.06
C ARG A 101 -9.17 -8.14 8.37
N GLN A 102 -9.52 -7.05 9.02
CA GLN A 102 -10.45 -6.05 8.49
C GLN A 102 -9.95 -5.47 7.16
N VAL A 103 -8.67 -5.12 7.09
CA VAL A 103 -8.06 -4.56 5.87
C VAL A 103 -8.02 -5.59 4.75
N TYR A 104 -7.67 -6.84 5.06
CA TYR A 104 -7.68 -7.93 4.09
C TYR A 104 -9.09 -8.14 3.50
N GLU A 105 -10.10 -8.29 4.36
CA GLU A 105 -11.49 -8.52 3.93
C GLU A 105 -12.07 -7.34 3.15
N GLU A 106 -11.77 -6.09 3.57
CA GLU A 106 -12.19 -4.89 2.85
C GLU A 106 -11.59 -4.83 1.44
N LEU A 107 -10.30 -5.12 1.30
CA LEU A 107 -9.64 -5.11 0.00
C LEU A 107 -10.21 -6.16 -0.94
N ILE A 108 -10.38 -7.39 -0.44
CA ILE A 108 -10.95 -8.48 -1.23
C ILE A 108 -12.39 -8.15 -1.62
N GLY A 109 -13.20 -7.65 -0.68
CA GLY A 109 -14.60 -7.29 -0.93
C GLY A 109 -14.78 -6.16 -1.94
N ALA A 110 -13.78 -5.28 -2.09
CA ALA A 110 -13.80 -4.16 -3.03
C ALA A 110 -13.24 -4.51 -4.42
N ALA A 111 -12.62 -5.69 -4.60
CA ALA A 111 -11.95 -6.06 -5.85
C ALA A 111 -12.93 -6.24 -7.02
N GLU A 112 -12.69 -5.58 -8.15
CA GLU A 112 -13.56 -5.62 -9.33
C GLU A 112 -12.88 -6.21 -10.57
N ARG A 113 -11.57 -6.09 -10.70
CA ARG A 113 -10.84 -6.44 -11.94
C ARG A 113 -9.71 -7.44 -11.72
N GLU A 114 -8.83 -7.15 -10.76
CA GLU A 114 -7.62 -7.94 -10.55
C GLU A 114 -7.19 -7.93 -9.08
N VAL A 115 -6.81 -9.10 -8.59
CA VAL A 115 -6.20 -9.27 -7.25
C VAL A 115 -4.89 -10.03 -7.40
N TRP A 116 -3.84 -9.50 -6.80
CA TRP A 116 -2.59 -10.19 -6.56
C TRP A 116 -2.41 -10.43 -5.07
N ILE A 117 -2.15 -11.65 -4.67
CA ILE A 117 -1.82 -11.99 -3.28
C ILE A 117 -0.51 -12.74 -3.27
N SER A 118 0.42 -12.27 -2.44
CA SER A 118 1.64 -12.99 -2.10
C SER A 118 1.65 -13.33 -0.62
N THR A 119 1.92 -14.58 -0.27
CA THR A 119 2.10 -15.01 1.11
C THR A 119 3.10 -16.17 1.21
N TYR A 120 3.91 -16.15 2.28
CA TYR A 120 4.85 -17.23 2.55
C TYR A 120 4.16 -18.50 3.06
N ALA A 121 3.12 -18.34 3.88
CA ALA A 121 2.37 -19.46 4.46
C ALA A 121 0.88 -19.12 4.55
N TYR A 122 0.08 -20.17 4.56
CA TYR A 122 -1.33 -20.15 4.94
C TYR A 122 -1.65 -21.38 5.77
N PHE A 123 -2.64 -21.30 6.65
CA PHE A 123 -3.20 -22.43 7.38
C PHE A 123 -4.71 -22.45 7.17
N ASP A 124 -5.31 -23.64 7.22
CA ASP A 124 -6.72 -23.82 6.88
C ASP A 124 -7.12 -23.08 5.60
N GLY A 125 -6.64 -23.56 4.47
CA GLY A 125 -6.83 -22.90 3.18
C GLY A 125 -8.29 -22.61 2.86
N ARG A 126 -9.21 -23.51 3.26
CA ARG A 126 -10.64 -23.27 3.04
C ARG A 126 -11.16 -22.03 3.74
N GLN A 127 -10.70 -21.76 4.95
CA GLN A 127 -11.07 -20.56 5.69
C GLN A 127 -10.26 -19.36 5.19
N ALA A 128 -8.96 -19.52 5.00
CA ALA A 128 -8.05 -18.46 4.58
C ALA A 128 -8.43 -17.83 3.22
N PHE A 129 -8.92 -18.64 2.27
CA PHE A 129 -9.28 -18.18 0.94
C PHE A 129 -10.79 -18.04 0.70
N ARG A 130 -11.62 -18.18 1.75
CA ARG A 130 -13.09 -18.14 1.61
C ARG A 130 -13.57 -16.82 1.01
N SER A 131 -13.22 -15.70 1.60
CA SER A 131 -13.64 -14.38 1.12
C SER A 131 -13.19 -14.11 -0.33
N LEU A 132 -12.01 -14.62 -0.71
CA LEU A 132 -11.50 -14.49 -2.06
C LEU A 132 -12.30 -15.34 -3.07
N ALA A 133 -12.61 -16.58 -2.72
CA ALA A 133 -13.43 -17.46 -3.56
C ALA A 133 -14.85 -16.92 -3.71
N ASP A 134 -15.48 -16.47 -2.62
CA ASP A 134 -16.80 -15.85 -2.63
C ASP A 134 -16.81 -14.59 -3.51
N ARG A 135 -15.72 -13.80 -3.50
CA ARG A 135 -15.60 -12.62 -4.37
C ARG A 135 -15.46 -13.00 -5.84
N MET A 136 -14.69 -14.05 -6.16
CA MET A 136 -14.59 -14.57 -7.54
C MET A 136 -15.94 -15.08 -8.08
N GLU A 137 -16.77 -15.66 -7.24
CA GLU A 137 -18.14 -16.07 -7.63
C GLU A 137 -19.04 -14.86 -7.84
N ALA A 138 -18.93 -13.83 -7.01
CA ALA A 138 -19.71 -12.60 -7.13
C ALA A 138 -19.29 -11.73 -8.33
N VAL A 139 -18.03 -11.82 -8.76
CA VAL A 139 -17.44 -11.05 -9.87
C VAL A 139 -16.76 -12.01 -10.85
N PRO A 140 -17.48 -12.61 -11.80
CA PRO A 140 -16.97 -13.68 -12.68
C PRO A 140 -15.74 -13.28 -13.53
N ASP A 141 -15.58 -11.99 -13.85
CA ASP A 141 -14.45 -11.48 -14.62
C ASP A 141 -13.24 -11.10 -13.75
N LEU A 142 -13.31 -11.29 -12.43
CA LEU A 142 -12.23 -10.98 -11.51
C LEU A 142 -11.04 -11.92 -11.74
N ARG A 143 -9.91 -11.37 -12.09
CA ARG A 143 -8.65 -12.11 -12.26
C ARG A 143 -7.91 -12.16 -10.92
N VAL A 144 -7.75 -13.36 -10.39
CA VAL A 144 -7.04 -13.57 -9.13
C VAL A 144 -5.76 -14.34 -9.39
N ARG A 145 -4.65 -13.82 -8.86
CA ARG A 145 -3.33 -14.44 -8.91
C ARG A 145 -2.75 -14.60 -7.52
N LEU A 146 -2.37 -15.81 -7.19
CA LEU A 146 -1.76 -16.18 -5.93
C LEU A 146 -0.29 -16.50 -6.13
N LEU A 147 0.58 -15.88 -5.35
CA LEU A 147 1.99 -16.19 -5.27
C LEU A 147 2.22 -16.89 -3.93
N LEU A 148 2.41 -18.21 -3.96
CA LEU A 148 2.53 -19.05 -2.76
C LEU A 148 3.89 -19.71 -2.69
N ASN A 149 4.44 -19.81 -1.49
CA ASN A 149 5.66 -20.57 -1.27
C ASN A 149 5.33 -22.06 -1.13
N ILE A 150 6.02 -22.90 -1.89
CA ILE A 150 6.01 -24.36 -1.68
C ILE A 150 7.12 -24.68 -0.68
N PRO A 151 6.78 -25.19 0.53
CA PRO A 151 7.78 -25.42 1.55
C PRO A 151 8.62 -26.66 1.24
N ARG A 152 9.94 -26.54 1.35
CA ARG A 152 10.86 -27.67 1.45
C ARG A 152 11.47 -27.69 2.85
N ARG A 153 11.37 -28.80 3.55
CA ARG A 153 11.99 -28.94 4.88
C ARG A 153 13.51 -29.08 4.75
N TYR A 154 14.21 -28.60 5.76
CA TYR A 154 15.66 -28.79 5.81
C TYR A 154 16.02 -30.28 5.77
N GLY A 155 16.93 -30.66 4.87
CA GLY A 155 17.31 -32.06 4.65
C GLY A 155 16.33 -32.91 3.83
N ASP A 156 15.24 -32.30 3.33
CA ASP A 156 14.31 -33.00 2.45
C ASP A 156 14.90 -33.12 1.04
N VAL A 157 15.14 -34.36 0.60
CA VAL A 157 15.71 -34.73 -0.72
C VAL A 157 14.63 -35.12 -1.74
N THR A 158 13.37 -34.96 -1.41
CA THR A 158 12.25 -35.23 -2.34
C THR A 158 12.43 -34.46 -3.65
N PRO A 159 12.29 -35.11 -4.82
CA PRO A 159 12.32 -34.40 -6.09
C PRO A 159 11.36 -33.21 -6.14
N ALA A 160 11.79 -32.11 -6.75
CA ALA A 160 10.98 -30.89 -6.83
C ALA A 160 9.59 -31.15 -7.44
N ASP A 161 9.50 -31.90 -8.52
CA ASP A 161 8.24 -32.25 -9.19
C ASP A 161 7.26 -32.98 -8.27
N ALA A 162 7.77 -33.85 -7.38
CA ALA A 162 6.94 -34.55 -6.40
C ALA A 162 6.39 -33.59 -5.33
N LEU A 163 7.20 -32.61 -4.86
CA LEU A 163 6.73 -31.59 -3.94
C LEU A 163 5.70 -30.67 -4.59
N ILE A 164 5.92 -30.29 -5.84
CA ILE A 164 4.98 -29.47 -6.63
C ILE A 164 3.65 -30.21 -6.81
N ALA A 165 3.69 -31.48 -7.21
CA ALA A 165 2.49 -32.29 -7.41
C ALA A 165 1.70 -32.47 -6.10
N ALA A 166 2.38 -32.79 -5.01
CA ALA A 166 1.74 -32.94 -3.70
C ALA A 166 1.12 -31.64 -3.19
N PHE A 167 1.81 -30.49 -3.39
CA PHE A 167 1.27 -29.17 -3.04
C PHE A 167 0.06 -28.83 -3.90
N ALA A 168 0.11 -29.06 -5.21
CA ALA A 168 -1.00 -28.82 -6.13
C ALA A 168 -2.21 -29.67 -5.77
N GLU A 169 -2.03 -30.96 -5.54
CA GLU A 169 -3.12 -31.86 -5.11
C GLU A 169 -3.76 -31.39 -3.80
N LYS A 170 -2.94 -31.05 -2.81
CA LYS A 170 -3.45 -30.51 -1.53
C LYS A 170 -4.20 -29.22 -1.74
N PHE A 171 -3.64 -28.26 -2.49
CA PHE A 171 -4.24 -26.95 -2.70
C PHE A 171 -5.60 -27.08 -3.39
N TRP A 172 -5.66 -27.75 -4.52
CA TRP A 172 -6.89 -27.85 -5.32
C TRP A 172 -7.98 -28.69 -4.69
N ASN A 173 -7.64 -29.75 -3.96
CA ASN A 173 -8.63 -30.67 -3.40
C ASN A 173 -9.02 -30.37 -1.95
N LYS A 174 -8.15 -29.70 -1.18
CA LYS A 174 -8.40 -29.48 0.25
C LYS A 174 -8.45 -28.00 0.64
N ASP A 175 -7.60 -27.18 0.06
CA ASP A 175 -7.37 -25.81 0.56
C ASP A 175 -8.21 -24.78 -0.19
N TRP A 176 -8.38 -24.94 -1.51
CA TRP A 176 -9.20 -24.00 -2.28
C TRP A 176 -10.70 -24.24 -2.11
N PRO A 177 -11.51 -23.24 -1.65
CA PRO A 177 -12.89 -23.49 -1.27
C PRO A 177 -13.93 -23.33 -2.40
N GLY A 178 -13.60 -22.67 -3.52
CA GLY A 178 -14.54 -22.27 -4.56
C GLY A 178 -14.44 -23.08 -5.86
N PRO A 179 -15.44 -22.99 -6.76
CA PRO A 179 -15.40 -23.61 -8.07
C PRO A 179 -14.52 -22.83 -9.06
N ALA A 180 -14.52 -21.49 -8.99
CA ALA A 180 -13.64 -20.64 -9.79
C ALA A 180 -12.19 -20.75 -9.26
N ARG A 181 -11.23 -20.99 -10.17
CA ARG A 181 -9.83 -21.24 -9.77
C ARG A 181 -8.95 -20.04 -10.13
N PRO A 182 -8.17 -19.52 -9.16
CA PRO A 182 -7.18 -18.48 -9.42
C PRO A 182 -6.00 -19.00 -10.24
N ASP A 183 -5.22 -18.08 -10.83
CA ASP A 183 -3.89 -18.40 -11.31
C ASP A 183 -2.95 -18.49 -10.11
N LEU A 184 -2.20 -19.59 -9.98
CA LEU A 184 -1.31 -19.80 -8.87
C LEU A 184 0.12 -20.00 -9.36
N TYR A 185 1.05 -19.30 -8.71
CA TYR A 185 2.47 -19.32 -9.03
C TYR A 185 3.31 -19.57 -7.78
N TYR A 186 4.49 -20.17 -7.99
CA TYR A 186 5.48 -20.42 -6.95
C TYR A 186 6.89 -20.08 -7.45
N ASP A 187 7.82 -19.88 -6.53
CA ASP A 187 9.23 -19.67 -6.82
C ASP A 187 9.96 -21.00 -6.91
N PRO A 188 10.44 -21.45 -8.10
CA PRO A 188 11.13 -22.74 -8.24
C PRO A 188 12.45 -22.80 -7.48
N ARG A 189 13.09 -21.67 -7.18
CA ARG A 189 14.35 -21.62 -6.41
C ARG A 189 14.19 -22.12 -4.98
N SER A 190 12.97 -22.06 -4.41
CA SER A 190 12.67 -22.61 -3.08
C SER A 190 12.77 -24.15 -3.03
N LEU A 191 12.77 -24.79 -4.19
CA LEU A 191 12.79 -26.26 -4.33
C LEU A 191 14.14 -26.84 -4.81
N GLU A 192 15.16 -25.99 -4.98
CA GLU A 192 16.49 -26.43 -5.40
C GLU A 192 17.17 -27.26 -4.30
N LEU A 193 17.89 -28.33 -4.71
CA LEU A 193 18.65 -29.20 -3.81
C LEU A 193 20.11 -28.79 -3.62
N SER A 194 20.56 -27.74 -4.32
CA SER A 194 21.95 -27.26 -4.25
C SER A 194 22.24 -26.69 -2.85
N GLY A 195 23.38 -27.10 -2.27
CA GLY A 195 23.77 -26.86 -0.87
C GLY A 195 24.09 -25.41 -0.49
N GLY A 196 23.29 -24.43 -0.92
CA GLY A 196 23.41 -23.01 -0.61
C GLY A 196 22.18 -22.45 0.12
N VAL A 197 22.16 -21.14 0.33
CA VAL A 197 20.97 -20.42 0.83
C VAL A 197 19.92 -20.39 -0.29
N HIS A 198 18.80 -21.06 -0.07
CA HIS A 198 17.71 -21.11 -1.04
C HIS A 198 16.88 -19.82 -0.99
N GLY A 199 16.51 -19.31 -2.15
CA GLY A 199 15.49 -18.25 -2.24
C GLY A 199 14.13 -18.80 -1.83
N VAL A 200 13.35 -18.02 -1.08
CA VAL A 200 11.96 -18.36 -0.75
C VAL A 200 11.05 -17.20 -1.10
N LEU A 201 9.84 -17.49 -1.52
CA LEU A 201 8.81 -16.48 -1.68
C LEU A 201 8.32 -16.05 -0.30
N HIS A 202 8.87 -14.94 0.23
CA HIS A 202 8.58 -14.46 1.59
C HIS A 202 7.83 -13.14 1.64
N ALA A 203 7.50 -12.54 0.48
CA ALA A 203 6.67 -11.35 0.41
C ALA A 203 5.25 -11.64 0.92
N LYS A 204 4.67 -10.71 1.66
CA LYS A 204 3.28 -10.73 2.08
C LYS A 204 2.64 -9.42 1.63
N ALA A 205 1.84 -9.51 0.59
CA ALA A 205 1.19 -8.36 0.02
C ALA A 205 -0.13 -8.74 -0.66
N VAL A 206 -1.06 -7.80 -0.64
CA VAL A 206 -2.31 -7.86 -1.42
C VAL A 206 -2.37 -6.59 -2.26
N VAL A 207 -2.56 -6.73 -3.57
CA VAL A 207 -2.78 -5.61 -4.49
C VAL A 207 -4.13 -5.80 -5.17
N VAL A 208 -4.94 -4.75 -5.17
CA VAL A 208 -6.29 -4.78 -5.75
C VAL A 208 -6.42 -3.68 -6.78
N ASP A 209 -6.82 -4.08 -8.00
CA ASP A 209 -7.23 -3.21 -9.11
C ASP A 209 -6.18 -2.17 -9.54
N ASP A 210 -4.90 -2.38 -9.22
CA ASP A 210 -3.82 -1.40 -9.38
C ASP A 210 -4.10 -0.06 -8.64
N ALA A 211 -5.00 -0.08 -7.67
CA ALA A 211 -5.49 1.10 -6.95
C ALA A 211 -5.14 1.09 -5.46
N ALA A 212 -5.02 -0.09 -4.86
CA ALA A 212 -4.70 -0.25 -3.45
C ALA A 212 -3.69 -1.38 -3.24
N ALA A 213 -2.78 -1.19 -2.27
CA ALA A 213 -1.82 -2.20 -1.86
C ALA A 213 -1.76 -2.28 -0.33
N PHE A 214 -1.81 -3.50 0.18
CA PHE A 214 -1.56 -3.84 1.58
C PHE A 214 -0.26 -4.64 1.66
N ILE A 215 0.74 -4.10 2.35
CA ILE A 215 2.06 -4.72 2.54
C ILE A 215 2.20 -4.98 4.03
N THR A 216 2.53 -6.21 4.42
CA THR A 216 2.49 -6.62 5.82
C THR A 216 3.52 -7.68 6.15
N SER A 217 3.81 -7.86 7.44
CA SER A 217 4.53 -9.03 7.94
C SER A 217 3.62 -10.26 8.09
N ALA A 218 2.29 -10.06 8.13
CA ALA A 218 1.30 -11.10 8.36
C ALA A 218 1.19 -12.09 7.19
N ASN A 219 1.26 -13.38 7.48
CA ASN A 219 0.82 -14.42 6.56
C ASN A 219 -0.72 -14.51 6.54
N ILE A 220 -1.28 -15.24 5.57
CA ILE A 220 -2.72 -15.51 5.53
C ILE A 220 -3.03 -16.67 6.49
N THR A 221 -3.04 -16.35 7.77
CA THR A 221 -3.32 -17.29 8.86
C THR A 221 -4.15 -16.60 9.93
N GLU A 222 -5.01 -17.35 10.61
CA GLU A 222 -5.78 -16.83 11.74
C GLU A 222 -4.87 -16.24 12.82
N ALA A 223 -3.78 -16.94 13.14
CA ALA A 223 -2.82 -16.46 14.13
C ALA A 223 -2.20 -15.12 13.76
N ALA A 224 -1.84 -14.89 12.48
CA ALA A 224 -1.29 -13.62 12.03
C ALA A 224 -2.35 -12.52 11.96
N PHE A 225 -3.61 -12.88 11.71
CA PHE A 225 -4.68 -11.91 11.65
C PHE A 225 -5.12 -11.41 13.04
N ASP A 226 -5.14 -12.28 14.05
CA ASP A 226 -5.81 -11.99 15.32
C ASP A 226 -4.93 -12.12 16.57
N HIS A 227 -3.84 -12.86 16.53
CA HIS A 227 -3.07 -13.22 17.73
C HIS A 227 -1.63 -12.72 17.75
N ASN A 228 -0.91 -12.88 16.62
CA ASN A 228 0.47 -12.45 16.53
C ASN A 228 0.59 -10.93 16.54
N ILE A 229 1.75 -10.42 16.93
CA ILE A 229 2.11 -9.03 16.65
C ILE A 229 2.57 -8.97 15.20
N GLU A 230 1.76 -8.33 14.36
CA GLU A 230 2.08 -8.09 12.95
C GLU A 230 1.89 -6.61 12.63
N VAL A 231 2.70 -6.13 11.71
CA VAL A 231 2.65 -4.74 11.25
C VAL A 231 2.54 -4.70 9.73
N GLY A 232 1.73 -3.76 9.26
CA GLY A 232 1.58 -3.51 7.82
C GLY A 232 1.17 -2.08 7.54
N ILE A 233 1.14 -1.76 6.27
CA ILE A 233 0.62 -0.51 5.75
C ILE A 233 -0.38 -0.81 4.63
N ILE A 234 -1.52 -0.13 4.64
CA ILE A 234 -2.41 -0.05 3.49
C ILE A 234 -2.27 1.30 2.83
N THR A 235 -2.13 1.31 1.52
CA THR A 235 -2.08 2.52 0.71
C THR A 235 -3.04 2.45 -0.45
N ARG A 236 -3.61 3.61 -0.81
CA ARG A 236 -4.39 3.83 -2.04
C ARG A 236 -3.63 4.70 -3.05
N ASP A 237 -2.31 4.67 -2.96
CA ASP A 237 -1.42 5.24 -3.98
C ASP A 237 -1.39 4.31 -5.19
N ALA A 238 -2.08 4.70 -6.26
CA ALA A 238 -2.17 3.92 -7.48
C ALA A 238 -0.80 3.70 -8.15
N LEU A 239 0.15 4.61 -7.99
CA LEU A 239 1.51 4.44 -8.55
C LEU A 239 2.25 3.31 -7.84
N LEU A 240 2.16 3.25 -6.49
CA LEU A 240 2.77 2.17 -5.72
C LEU A 240 2.06 0.84 -5.98
N ALA A 241 0.72 0.82 -5.98
CA ALA A 241 -0.07 -0.37 -6.26
C ALA A 241 0.25 -0.95 -7.63
N THR A 242 0.22 -0.12 -8.69
CA THR A 242 0.59 -0.51 -10.06
C THR A 242 2.04 -0.97 -10.16
N SER A 243 2.97 -0.31 -9.46
CA SER A 243 4.38 -0.72 -9.48
C SER A 243 4.57 -2.12 -8.90
N LEU A 244 3.86 -2.44 -7.81
CA LEU A 244 3.96 -3.74 -7.16
C LEU A 244 3.30 -4.85 -8.01
N SER A 245 2.08 -4.65 -8.51
CA SER A 245 1.41 -5.63 -9.38
C SER A 245 2.18 -5.85 -10.68
N ARG A 246 2.74 -4.78 -11.26
CA ARG A 246 3.60 -4.88 -12.44
C ARG A 246 4.86 -5.70 -12.15
N HIS A 247 5.47 -5.51 -10.98
CA HIS A 247 6.63 -6.31 -10.59
C HIS A 247 6.27 -7.78 -10.50
N PHE A 248 5.18 -8.14 -9.84
CA PHE A 248 4.69 -9.53 -9.77
C PHE A 248 4.40 -10.10 -11.17
N ARG A 249 3.77 -9.31 -12.04
CA ARG A 249 3.51 -9.72 -13.43
C ARG A 249 4.80 -10.01 -14.18
N LEU A 250 5.80 -9.14 -14.07
CA LEU A 250 7.10 -9.33 -14.71
C LEU A 250 7.83 -10.59 -14.21
N LEU A 251 7.71 -10.94 -12.91
CA LEU A 251 8.26 -12.19 -12.40
C LEU A 251 7.63 -13.42 -13.08
N VAL A 252 6.34 -13.36 -13.37
CA VAL A 252 5.62 -14.42 -14.11
C VAL A 252 6.01 -14.41 -15.58
N ASP A 253 5.97 -13.26 -16.25
CA ASP A 253 6.23 -13.10 -17.69
C ASP A 253 7.67 -13.53 -18.05
N HIS A 254 8.62 -13.30 -17.17
CA HIS A 254 10.01 -13.74 -17.33
C HIS A 254 10.28 -15.16 -16.81
N SER A 255 9.25 -15.92 -16.45
CA SER A 255 9.35 -17.29 -15.93
C SER A 255 10.23 -17.42 -14.68
N LEU A 256 10.35 -16.33 -13.89
CA LEU A 256 11.01 -16.36 -12.58
C LEU A 256 10.09 -16.98 -11.51
N LEU A 257 8.78 -16.93 -11.73
CA LEU A 257 7.78 -17.70 -11.00
C LEU A 257 7.14 -18.70 -11.97
N SER A 258 6.92 -19.92 -11.51
CA SER A 258 6.32 -21.01 -12.30
C SER A 258 4.86 -21.23 -11.94
N PRO A 259 3.99 -21.52 -12.93
CA PRO A 259 2.59 -21.82 -12.64
C PRO A 259 2.46 -23.16 -11.91
N LEU A 260 1.53 -23.24 -10.95
CA LEU A 260 1.19 -24.48 -10.28
C LEU A 260 0.34 -25.36 -11.20
N PRO A 261 0.64 -26.67 -11.35
CA PRO A 261 -0.14 -27.58 -12.17
C PRO A 261 -1.59 -27.75 -11.70
N GLY A 262 -2.48 -28.23 -12.61
CA GLY A 262 -3.82 -28.68 -12.26
C GLY A 262 -4.91 -27.60 -12.20
N LYS A 263 -4.70 -26.45 -12.86
CA LYS A 263 -5.77 -25.46 -13.07
C LYS A 263 -6.82 -25.99 -14.06
#